data_805b451759df88968dbab34b32d6c9ba
#
_entry.id   805b451759df88968dbab34b32d6c9ba
#
_cell.length_a   1.000
_cell.length_b   1.000
_cell.length_c   1.000
_cell.angle_alpha   90.00
_cell.angle_beta   90.00
_cell.angle_gamma   90.00
#
_symmetry.space_group_name_H-M   'P 1'
#
loop_
_entity.id
_entity.type
_entity.pdbx_description
1 polymer ?
#
loop_
_entity_poly.entity_id
_entity_poly.type
_entity_poly.pdbx_seq_one_letter_code
_entity_poly.pdbx_strand_id
1 'polypeptide(L)'
;ITPLGDIRFTWLGWDRSGSIPTFGTGIHHPSGDVMKISFEEDQFQVSSWGGINNHWLVYYEDGVVEHGSSGSPILDQNGRITGQLHGNQNYNPSFGYCVQPRAEYGCFHLSWDGGGTDATRLRNWLDPCGTGAITTTTEGSPSVSGPSVVCSSGATFEVSNLPDGVSVSWSASPSYYFTTTSGTGSTFSTAWTGGLRKGVGTITATLVTTCDTFNLTKSVWAGTPTSPTAITLLPEDGVCRGPAYYYQVGLLHPYPSYVSS
;
A
#
# COMPACT_ATOMS: atom_id res chain seq x y z
N ILE A 1 0.80 -1.51 13.54
CA ILE A 1 2.07 -0.81 13.22
C ILE A 1 1.65 0.53 12.65
N THR A 2 1.90 1.62 13.38
CA THR A 2 1.62 2.98 12.89
C THR A 2 2.61 3.28 11.77
N PRO A 3 2.15 3.63 10.56
CA PRO A 3 3.06 3.99 9.47
C PRO A 3 3.91 5.20 9.87
N LEU A 4 5.19 5.11 9.65
CA LEU A 4 6.12 6.24 9.82
C LEU A 4 5.90 7.25 8.69
N GLY A 5 5.25 8.38 8.99
CA GLY A 5 5.15 9.52 8.08
C GLY A 5 4.55 9.21 6.70
N ASP A 6 5.04 9.84 5.65
CA ASP A 6 4.54 9.76 4.27
C ASP A 6 4.87 8.46 3.51
N ILE A 7 5.12 7.35 4.18
CA ILE A 7 5.36 6.07 3.53
C ILE A 7 4.03 5.57 2.94
N ARG A 8 3.94 5.60 1.63
CA ARG A 8 2.82 5.02 0.89
C ARG A 8 3.11 3.56 0.65
N PHE A 9 2.26 2.69 1.16
CA PHE A 9 2.30 1.27 0.86
C PHE A 9 1.43 0.99 -0.37
N THR A 10 1.92 0.10 -1.22
CA THR A 10 1.14 -0.49 -2.31
C THR A 10 1.01 -1.98 -2.01
N TRP A 11 -0.22 -2.48 -2.04
CA TRP A 11 -0.52 -3.88 -1.86
C TRP A 11 -0.50 -4.55 -3.22
N LEU A 12 0.39 -5.52 -3.40
CA LEU A 12 0.43 -6.29 -4.63
C LEU A 12 -0.82 -7.17 -4.74
N GLY A 13 -1.45 -7.14 -5.91
CA GLY A 13 -2.48 -8.09 -6.27
C GLY A 13 -1.92 -9.51 -6.40
N TRP A 14 -2.80 -10.49 -6.44
CA TRP A 14 -2.46 -11.89 -6.63
C TRP A 14 -3.42 -12.58 -7.58
N ASP A 15 -2.97 -13.69 -8.20
CA ASP A 15 -3.76 -14.56 -9.04
C ASP A 15 -3.63 -16.01 -8.56
N ARG A 16 -4.78 -16.61 -8.18
CA ARG A 16 -4.89 -18.01 -7.80
C ARG A 16 -5.73 -18.83 -8.77
N SER A 17 -5.91 -18.35 -10.00
CA SER A 17 -6.69 -19.08 -11.01
C SER A 17 -6.03 -20.38 -11.45
N GLY A 18 -4.71 -20.49 -11.33
CA GLY A 18 -3.92 -21.60 -11.87
C GLY A 18 -3.69 -21.49 -13.38
N SER A 19 -4.09 -20.39 -14.00
CA SER A 19 -3.74 -20.10 -15.41
C SER A 19 -2.24 -19.91 -15.53
N ILE A 20 -1.65 -20.50 -16.59
CA ILE A 20 -0.21 -20.40 -16.83
C ILE A 20 0.11 -18.98 -17.29
N PRO A 21 0.97 -18.23 -16.57
CA PRO A 21 1.37 -16.89 -16.99
C PRO A 21 2.09 -16.89 -18.34
N THR A 22 1.87 -15.83 -19.13
CA THR A 22 2.46 -15.69 -20.47
C THR A 22 3.83 -15.02 -20.46
N PHE A 23 4.16 -14.27 -19.42
CA PHE A 23 5.46 -13.74 -19.06
C PHE A 23 5.43 -13.33 -17.59
N GLY A 24 6.56 -13.00 -17.01
CA GLY A 24 6.61 -12.61 -15.62
C GLY A 24 7.84 -11.85 -15.17
N THR A 25 7.73 -11.33 -13.97
CA THR A 25 8.76 -10.51 -13.35
C THR A 25 9.04 -11.00 -11.93
N GLY A 26 10.28 -11.40 -11.66
CA GLY A 26 10.78 -11.73 -10.33
C GLY A 26 11.38 -10.50 -9.66
N ILE A 27 11.02 -10.26 -8.39
CA ILE A 27 11.60 -9.20 -7.56
C ILE A 27 12.16 -9.85 -6.30
N HIS A 28 13.48 -9.76 -6.09
CA HIS A 28 14.14 -10.56 -5.07
C HIS A 28 15.43 -9.91 -4.53
N HIS A 29 16.04 -10.52 -3.51
CA HIS A 29 17.30 -10.10 -2.89
C HIS A 29 18.35 -11.21 -3.01
N PRO A 30 19.02 -11.35 -4.17
CA PRO A 30 20.04 -12.36 -4.38
C PRO A 30 21.22 -12.12 -3.45
N SER A 31 21.74 -13.18 -2.82
CA SER A 31 22.85 -13.15 -1.86
C SER A 31 22.66 -12.19 -0.67
N GLY A 32 21.42 -11.77 -0.38
CA GLY A 32 21.15 -10.75 0.63
C GLY A 32 21.58 -9.33 0.24
N ASP A 33 21.92 -9.12 -1.01
CA ASP A 33 22.28 -7.82 -1.59
C ASP A 33 21.04 -6.96 -1.87
N VAL A 34 21.22 -5.80 -2.50
CA VAL A 34 20.14 -4.90 -2.91
C VAL A 34 19.10 -5.62 -3.76
N MET A 35 17.89 -5.11 -3.71
CA MET A 35 16.79 -5.66 -4.49
C MET A 35 17.12 -5.65 -5.99
N LYS A 36 16.86 -6.78 -6.64
CA LYS A 36 17.03 -7.01 -8.07
C LYS A 36 15.69 -7.37 -8.72
N ILE A 37 15.65 -7.22 -10.03
CA ILE A 37 14.53 -7.59 -10.87
C ILE A 37 15.02 -8.55 -11.95
N SER A 38 14.23 -9.58 -12.25
CA SER A 38 14.51 -10.55 -13.31
C SER A 38 13.29 -10.72 -14.19
N PHE A 39 13.48 -10.92 -15.48
CA PHE A 39 12.41 -10.98 -16.48
C PHE A 39 12.38 -12.35 -17.17
N GLU A 40 11.19 -12.94 -17.21
CA GLU A 40 10.81 -14.08 -18.04
C GLU A 40 9.88 -13.56 -19.12
N GLU A 41 10.31 -13.58 -20.37
CA GLU A 41 9.55 -13.04 -21.51
C GLU A 41 8.69 -14.11 -22.19
N ASP A 42 8.94 -15.38 -21.89
CA ASP A 42 8.19 -16.52 -22.42
C ASP A 42 7.11 -17.00 -21.45
N GLN A 43 6.22 -17.86 -21.98
CA GLN A 43 5.20 -18.51 -21.18
C GLN A 43 5.82 -19.45 -20.16
N PHE A 44 5.39 -19.35 -18.89
CA PHE A 44 5.83 -20.24 -17.82
C PHE A 44 5.55 -21.71 -18.17
N GLN A 45 6.38 -22.58 -17.67
CA GLN A 45 6.18 -24.02 -17.76
C GLN A 45 5.73 -24.57 -16.42
N VAL A 46 5.06 -25.73 -16.43
CA VAL A 46 4.75 -26.46 -15.21
C VAL A 46 5.89 -27.42 -14.91
N SER A 47 6.39 -27.40 -13.69
CA SER A 47 7.40 -28.34 -13.22
C SER A 47 7.00 -29.07 -11.96
N SER A 48 7.73 -30.13 -11.69
CA SER A 48 7.52 -30.97 -10.49
C SER A 48 8.65 -30.79 -9.52
N TRP A 49 8.31 -30.42 -8.29
CA TRP A 49 9.24 -30.48 -7.16
C TRP A 49 8.76 -31.54 -6.18
N GLY A 50 9.59 -32.53 -5.90
CA GLY A 50 9.17 -33.65 -5.07
C GLY A 50 8.17 -34.62 -5.74
N GLY A 51 8.13 -34.65 -7.08
CA GLY A 51 7.34 -35.62 -7.85
C GLY A 51 5.91 -35.20 -8.19
N ILE A 52 5.49 -33.97 -7.88
CA ILE A 52 4.15 -33.42 -8.21
C ILE A 52 4.29 -32.10 -9.00
N ASN A 53 3.34 -31.86 -9.92
CA ASN A 53 3.27 -30.63 -10.72
C ASN A 53 2.78 -29.47 -9.85
N ASN A 54 3.67 -28.86 -9.12
CA ASN A 54 3.35 -27.85 -8.10
C ASN A 54 4.17 -26.56 -8.23
N HIS A 55 4.95 -26.42 -9.29
CA HIS A 55 5.79 -25.26 -9.51
C HIS A 55 5.62 -24.68 -10.91
N TRP A 56 5.77 -23.37 -11.01
CA TRP A 56 6.08 -22.65 -12.21
C TRP A 56 7.58 -22.74 -12.46
N LEU A 57 7.96 -23.12 -13.66
CA LEU A 57 9.35 -23.12 -14.13
C LEU A 57 9.52 -21.97 -15.10
N VAL A 58 10.55 -21.15 -14.85
CA VAL A 58 10.96 -20.02 -15.68
C VAL A 58 12.44 -20.12 -16.04
N TYR A 59 12.83 -19.50 -17.16
CA TYR A 59 14.19 -19.36 -17.62
C TYR A 59 14.45 -17.91 -17.98
N TYR A 60 14.83 -17.11 -17.03
CA TYR A 60 15.00 -15.68 -17.19
C TYR A 60 15.90 -15.30 -18.38
N GLU A 61 15.42 -14.44 -19.26
CA GLU A 61 16.18 -13.79 -20.32
C GLU A 61 17.07 -12.69 -19.75
N ASP A 62 16.60 -12.02 -18.69
CA ASP A 62 17.38 -11.02 -17.96
C ASP A 62 17.29 -11.27 -16.46
N GLY A 63 18.48 -11.33 -15.84
CA GLY A 63 18.62 -11.63 -14.43
C GLY A 63 18.72 -13.12 -14.11
N VAL A 64 18.95 -13.41 -12.83
CA VAL A 64 19.06 -14.76 -12.27
C VAL A 64 18.66 -14.73 -10.80
N VAL A 65 18.32 -15.89 -10.24
CA VAL A 65 18.11 -16.04 -8.79
C VAL A 65 19.34 -16.66 -8.12
N GLU A 66 19.59 -16.26 -6.90
CA GLU A 66 20.69 -16.77 -6.05
C GLU A 66 20.17 -17.12 -4.67
N HIS A 67 21.01 -17.72 -3.83
CA HIS A 67 20.69 -17.90 -2.41
C HIS A 67 20.27 -16.55 -1.79
N GLY A 68 19.25 -16.57 -0.92
CA GLY A 68 18.67 -15.36 -0.35
C GLY A 68 17.44 -14.85 -1.11
N SER A 69 17.25 -15.24 -2.37
CA SER A 69 16.05 -14.91 -3.14
C SER A 69 14.84 -15.77 -2.78
N SER A 70 15.01 -16.85 -2.03
CA SER A 70 13.94 -17.80 -1.65
C SER A 70 12.74 -17.10 -0.99
N GLY A 71 11.52 -17.50 -1.37
CA GLY A 71 10.28 -16.90 -0.89
C GLY A 71 9.87 -15.62 -1.60
N SER A 72 10.71 -15.05 -2.48
CA SER A 72 10.36 -13.87 -3.26
C SER A 72 9.21 -14.14 -4.24
N PRO A 73 8.38 -13.12 -4.54
CA PRO A 73 7.29 -13.28 -5.47
C PRO A 73 7.77 -13.34 -6.93
N ILE A 74 7.01 -14.06 -7.76
CA ILE A 74 6.97 -13.83 -9.20
C ILE A 74 5.61 -13.26 -9.57
N LEU A 75 5.63 -12.21 -10.39
CA LEU A 75 4.45 -11.52 -10.88
C LEU A 75 4.12 -12.02 -12.29
N ASP A 76 2.82 -12.16 -12.56
CA ASP A 76 2.30 -12.48 -13.89
C ASP A 76 2.31 -11.23 -14.81
N GLN A 77 1.83 -11.38 -16.05
CA GLN A 77 1.67 -10.31 -17.03
C GLN A 77 0.77 -9.15 -16.61
N ASN A 78 0.02 -9.31 -15.53
CA ASN A 78 -0.86 -8.27 -14.96
C ASN A 78 -0.27 -7.63 -13.67
N GLY A 79 0.98 -7.96 -13.32
CA GLY A 79 1.62 -7.50 -12.11
C GLY A 79 1.07 -8.12 -10.83
N ARG A 80 0.51 -9.33 -10.88
CA ARG A 80 -0.07 -10.06 -9.76
C ARG A 80 0.84 -11.18 -9.31
N ILE A 81 0.94 -11.40 -8.00
CA ILE A 81 1.70 -12.52 -7.45
C ILE A 81 1.04 -13.82 -7.89
N THR A 82 1.80 -14.68 -8.56
CA THR A 82 1.35 -16.00 -9.02
C THR A 82 2.19 -17.16 -8.48
N GLY A 83 3.30 -16.87 -7.80
CA GLY A 83 4.16 -17.87 -7.19
C GLY A 83 5.17 -17.28 -6.23
N GLN A 84 5.80 -18.15 -5.45
CA GLN A 84 6.90 -17.83 -4.53
C GLN A 84 8.14 -18.69 -4.85
N LEU A 85 9.31 -18.07 -4.87
CA LEU A 85 10.56 -18.75 -5.25
C LEU A 85 10.92 -19.86 -4.28
N HIS A 86 11.05 -21.07 -4.81
CA HIS A 86 11.63 -22.22 -4.10
C HIS A 86 13.13 -22.32 -4.35
N GLY A 87 13.55 -22.26 -5.62
CA GLY A 87 14.95 -22.32 -6.02
C GLY A 87 15.17 -22.83 -7.43
N ASN A 88 16.28 -23.50 -7.65
CA ASN A 88 16.61 -24.22 -8.87
C ASN A 88 17.05 -25.64 -8.51
N GLN A 89 16.18 -26.64 -8.69
CA GLN A 89 16.51 -28.02 -8.34
C GLN A 89 17.62 -28.64 -9.21
N ASN A 90 17.95 -28.00 -10.34
CA ASN A 90 19.03 -28.43 -11.23
C ASN A 90 20.27 -27.55 -11.11
N TYR A 91 20.38 -26.75 -10.05
CA TYR A 91 21.55 -25.91 -9.82
C TYR A 91 22.84 -26.74 -9.73
N ASN A 92 23.83 -26.37 -10.52
CA ASN A 92 25.16 -26.99 -10.51
C ASN A 92 26.18 -25.99 -9.94
N PRO A 93 26.74 -26.22 -8.76
CA PRO A 93 27.68 -25.30 -8.14
C PRO A 93 29.02 -25.14 -8.90
N SER A 94 29.30 -26.03 -9.85
CA SER A 94 30.49 -25.87 -10.73
C SER A 94 30.35 -24.72 -11.75
N PHE A 95 29.14 -24.21 -11.94
CA PHE A 95 28.83 -23.07 -12.80
C PHE A 95 28.35 -21.90 -11.94
N GLY A 96 28.68 -20.69 -12.32
CA GLY A 96 28.15 -19.49 -11.65
C GLY A 96 26.64 -19.31 -11.90
N TYR A 97 25.98 -18.55 -11.05
CA TYR A 97 24.54 -18.27 -11.18
C TYR A 97 24.19 -17.63 -12.52
N CYS A 98 25.04 -16.73 -13.04
CA CYS A 98 24.78 -15.99 -14.29
C CYS A 98 24.59 -16.86 -15.54
N VAL A 99 24.95 -18.12 -15.51
CA VAL A 99 24.76 -19.08 -16.61
C VAL A 99 23.66 -20.10 -16.32
N GLN A 100 22.92 -19.90 -15.25
CA GLN A 100 21.85 -20.80 -14.81
C GLN A 100 20.56 -20.00 -14.52
N PRO A 101 19.90 -19.48 -15.56
CA PRO A 101 18.74 -18.59 -15.42
C PRO A 101 17.48 -19.32 -14.93
N ARG A 102 17.52 -20.63 -14.78
CA ARG A 102 16.41 -21.46 -14.34
C ARG A 102 15.99 -21.12 -12.91
N ALA A 103 14.69 -20.95 -12.71
CA ALA A 103 14.08 -20.79 -11.39
C ALA A 103 12.74 -21.52 -11.30
N GLU A 104 12.40 -21.98 -10.11
CA GLU A 104 11.15 -22.69 -9.84
C GLU A 104 10.42 -22.02 -8.68
N TYR A 105 9.18 -21.66 -8.96
CA TYR A 105 8.29 -20.96 -8.06
C TYR A 105 7.13 -21.84 -7.65
N GLY A 106 6.92 -22.07 -6.37
CA GLY A 106 5.72 -22.75 -5.89
C GLY A 106 4.46 -22.03 -6.36
N CYS A 107 3.51 -22.79 -6.94
CA CYS A 107 2.30 -22.21 -7.48
C CYS A 107 1.42 -21.60 -6.40
N PHE A 108 1.08 -20.31 -6.54
CA PHE A 108 0.28 -19.60 -5.56
C PHE A 108 -1.11 -20.22 -5.36
N HIS A 109 -1.76 -20.67 -6.44
CA HIS A 109 -3.08 -21.33 -6.38
C HIS A 109 -3.07 -22.63 -5.57
N LEU A 110 -1.96 -23.36 -5.57
CA LEU A 110 -1.83 -24.57 -4.72
C LEU A 110 -1.53 -24.23 -3.25
N SER A 111 -0.79 -23.15 -3.02
CA SER A 111 -0.53 -22.62 -1.69
C SER A 111 -1.78 -22.01 -1.03
N TRP A 112 -2.82 -21.72 -1.81
CA TRP A 112 -4.07 -21.14 -1.32
C TRP A 112 -4.74 -22.02 -0.26
N ASP A 113 -4.91 -23.30 -0.53
CA ASP A 113 -5.40 -24.28 0.42
C ASP A 113 -4.27 -25.07 1.09
N GLY A 114 -3.08 -25.10 0.49
CA GLY A 114 -1.84 -25.64 1.04
C GLY A 114 -2.02 -26.96 1.76
N GLY A 115 -1.47 -27.09 2.96
CA GLY A 115 -1.63 -28.27 3.85
C GLY A 115 -2.95 -28.30 4.62
N GLY A 116 -3.91 -27.41 4.34
CA GLY A 116 -5.26 -27.44 4.92
C GLY A 116 -5.38 -26.84 6.33
N THR A 117 -4.30 -26.35 6.94
CA THR A 117 -4.32 -25.70 8.24
C THR A 117 -4.00 -24.20 8.12
N ASP A 118 -4.34 -23.40 9.12
CA ASP A 118 -4.09 -21.96 9.12
C ASP A 118 -2.59 -21.63 9.00
N ALA A 119 -1.71 -22.49 9.52
CA ALA A 119 -0.27 -22.32 9.42
C ALA A 119 0.30 -22.70 8.04
N THR A 120 -0.45 -23.41 7.20
CA THR A 120 0.03 -24.02 5.95
C THR A 120 -0.75 -23.60 4.72
N ARG A 121 -1.68 -22.64 4.82
CA ARG A 121 -2.50 -22.15 3.70
C ARG A 121 -2.59 -20.64 3.70
N LEU A 122 -2.69 -20.04 2.52
CA LEU A 122 -2.73 -18.59 2.34
C LEU A 122 -4.13 -18.00 2.54
N ARG A 123 -5.19 -18.73 2.23
CA ARG A 123 -6.55 -18.17 2.16
C ARG A 123 -7.03 -17.54 3.47
N ASN A 124 -6.66 -18.08 4.61
CA ASN A 124 -7.07 -17.54 5.92
C ASN A 124 -6.45 -16.17 6.21
N TRP A 125 -5.35 -15.85 5.54
CA TRP A 125 -4.60 -14.60 5.73
C TRP A 125 -4.91 -13.58 4.63
N LEU A 126 -5.16 -14.05 3.39
CA LEU A 126 -5.36 -13.18 2.23
C LEU A 126 -6.82 -12.99 1.84
N ASP A 127 -7.70 -13.87 2.30
CA ASP A 127 -9.15 -13.78 2.15
C ASP A 127 -9.87 -14.25 3.42
N PRO A 128 -9.61 -13.59 4.58
CA PRO A 128 -10.21 -13.98 5.86
C PRO A 128 -11.73 -13.87 5.86
N CYS A 129 -12.29 -13.04 4.98
CA CYS A 129 -13.72 -12.84 4.81
C CYS A 129 -14.39 -13.91 3.93
N GLY A 130 -13.62 -14.77 3.27
CA GLY A 130 -14.16 -15.80 2.38
C GLY A 130 -14.91 -15.21 1.17
N THR A 131 -14.38 -14.15 0.58
CA THR A 131 -14.97 -13.47 -0.58
C THR A 131 -14.99 -14.35 -1.82
N GLY A 132 -14.12 -15.37 -1.84
CA GLY A 132 -13.96 -16.27 -2.98
C GLY A 132 -13.21 -15.64 -4.15
N ALA A 133 -12.62 -14.46 -3.99
CA ALA A 133 -11.84 -13.80 -5.03
C ALA A 133 -10.81 -14.75 -5.64
N ILE A 134 -10.72 -14.78 -6.97
CA ILE A 134 -9.74 -15.60 -7.71
C ILE A 134 -8.51 -14.75 -8.06
N THR A 135 -8.72 -13.46 -8.25
CA THR A 135 -7.67 -12.47 -8.50
C THR A 135 -7.96 -11.21 -7.71
N THR A 136 -6.90 -10.46 -7.36
CA THR A 136 -6.99 -9.08 -6.87
C THR A 136 -6.06 -8.20 -7.69
N THR A 137 -6.36 -6.90 -7.72
CA THR A 137 -5.50 -5.90 -8.34
C THR A 137 -4.47 -5.35 -7.35
N THR A 138 -3.38 -4.81 -7.88
CA THR A 138 -2.42 -4.05 -7.08
C THR A 138 -3.02 -2.69 -6.74
N GLU A 139 -3.14 -2.39 -5.46
CA GLU A 139 -3.83 -1.21 -4.96
C GLU A 139 -2.95 -0.43 -3.97
N GLY A 140 -3.07 0.89 -4.02
CA GLY A 140 -2.54 1.75 -2.97
C GLY A 140 -3.35 1.59 -1.67
N SER A 141 -2.72 1.80 -0.54
CA SER A 141 -3.44 1.79 0.74
C SER A 141 -4.52 2.86 0.78
N PRO A 142 -5.73 2.56 1.24
CA PRO A 142 -6.74 3.57 1.47
C PRO A 142 -6.22 4.67 2.40
N SER A 143 -6.54 5.91 2.08
CA SER A 143 -6.13 7.05 2.90
C SER A 143 -7.14 8.18 2.82
N VAL A 144 -7.21 9.02 3.88
CA VAL A 144 -8.03 10.22 3.86
C VAL A 144 -7.22 11.37 3.25
N SER A 145 -7.65 11.84 2.09
CA SER A 145 -7.15 13.05 1.42
C SER A 145 -8.03 14.27 1.78
N GLY A 146 -7.51 15.47 1.54
CA GLY A 146 -8.21 16.73 1.80
C GLY A 146 -7.33 17.76 2.50
N PRO A 147 -7.82 18.99 2.71
CA PRO A 147 -7.05 20.09 3.28
C PRO A 147 -6.59 19.81 4.71
N SER A 148 -5.43 20.39 5.09
CA SER A 148 -4.95 20.38 6.48
C SER A 148 -5.60 21.45 7.35
N VAL A 149 -6.34 22.39 6.73
CA VAL A 149 -7.05 23.47 7.41
C VAL A 149 -8.51 23.50 6.98
N VAL A 150 -9.41 23.57 7.95
CA VAL A 150 -10.85 23.69 7.74
C VAL A 150 -11.31 25.09 8.14
N CYS A 151 -11.71 25.88 7.15
CA CYS A 151 -12.19 27.23 7.34
C CYS A 151 -13.72 27.32 7.34
N SER A 152 -14.28 28.51 7.55
CA SER A 152 -15.72 28.76 7.41
C SER A 152 -16.22 28.61 5.97
N SER A 153 -15.33 28.70 4.97
CA SER A 153 -15.64 28.40 3.57
C SER A 153 -15.86 26.90 3.29
N GLY A 154 -15.54 26.05 4.25
CA GLY A 154 -15.67 24.60 4.14
C GLY A 154 -14.39 23.91 3.61
N ALA A 155 -14.41 22.58 3.77
CA ALA A 155 -13.39 21.66 3.27
C ALA A 155 -14.08 20.33 2.91
N THR A 156 -13.59 19.68 1.86
CA THR A 156 -14.04 18.36 1.45
C THR A 156 -12.89 17.36 1.61
N PHE A 157 -13.21 16.22 2.15
CA PHE A 157 -12.32 15.08 2.37
C PHE A 157 -12.80 13.91 1.54
N GLU A 158 -11.88 13.05 1.13
CA GLU A 158 -12.15 11.89 0.29
C GLU A 158 -11.32 10.71 0.75
N VAL A 159 -11.84 9.50 0.64
CA VAL A 159 -11.05 8.28 0.77
C VAL A 159 -10.49 7.93 -0.59
N SER A 160 -9.16 8.06 -0.73
CA SER A 160 -8.41 7.59 -1.91
C SER A 160 -8.19 6.09 -1.83
N ASN A 161 -8.13 5.42 -2.97
CA ASN A 161 -7.92 3.96 -3.09
C ASN A 161 -8.96 3.16 -2.26
N LEU A 162 -10.21 3.56 -2.34
CA LEU A 162 -11.30 2.85 -1.67
C LEU A 162 -11.62 1.57 -2.47
N PRO A 163 -11.48 0.38 -1.89
CA PRO A 163 -11.82 -0.86 -2.58
C PRO A 163 -13.32 -0.95 -2.88
N ASP A 164 -13.68 -1.68 -3.93
CA ASP A 164 -15.07 -1.93 -4.30
C ASP A 164 -15.85 -2.63 -3.17
N GLY A 165 -17.10 -2.25 -3.00
CA GLY A 165 -18.00 -2.87 -2.01
C GLY A 165 -17.75 -2.44 -0.55
N VAL A 166 -16.81 -1.54 -0.29
CA VAL A 166 -16.56 -0.99 1.06
C VAL A 166 -17.47 0.19 1.32
N SER A 167 -18.21 0.16 2.43
CA SER A 167 -19.00 1.30 2.88
C SER A 167 -18.17 2.22 3.78
N VAL A 168 -18.39 3.52 3.64
CA VAL A 168 -17.66 4.55 4.39
C VAL A 168 -18.64 5.38 5.20
N SER A 169 -18.32 5.55 6.48
CA SER A 169 -18.96 6.56 7.34
C SER A 169 -17.90 7.51 7.89
N TRP A 170 -18.31 8.76 8.10
CA TRP A 170 -17.40 9.82 8.51
C TRP A 170 -17.78 10.37 9.87
N SER A 171 -16.78 10.81 10.60
CA SER A 171 -16.95 11.63 11.81
C SER A 171 -15.89 12.73 11.89
N ALA A 172 -16.26 13.86 12.47
CA ALA A 172 -15.38 14.98 12.74
C ALA A 172 -15.39 15.33 14.24
N SER A 173 -14.23 15.39 14.85
CA SER A 173 -14.08 15.59 16.30
C SER A 173 -12.98 16.63 16.60
N PRO A 174 -13.15 17.45 17.65
CA PRO A 174 -14.35 17.61 18.48
C PRO A 174 -15.50 18.30 17.73
N SER A 175 -16.72 17.90 18.02
CA SER A 175 -17.92 18.33 17.27
C SER A 175 -18.14 19.86 17.25
N TYR A 176 -17.69 20.55 18.28
CA TYR A 176 -17.86 22.00 18.37
C TYR A 176 -16.97 22.80 17.40
N TYR A 177 -16.07 22.17 16.69
CA TYR A 177 -15.27 22.82 15.63
C TYR A 177 -15.93 22.76 14.26
N PHE A 178 -16.83 21.81 14.03
CA PHE A 178 -17.30 21.46 12.70
C PHE A 178 -18.81 21.64 12.54
N THR A 179 -19.24 22.21 11.42
CA THR A 179 -20.65 22.40 11.10
C THR A 179 -21.36 21.08 10.79
N THR A 180 -20.66 20.15 10.17
CA THR A 180 -21.09 18.78 9.88
C THR A 180 -20.15 17.85 10.61
N THR A 181 -20.69 16.96 11.45
CA THR A 181 -19.88 16.09 12.32
C THR A 181 -19.96 14.62 11.94
N SER A 182 -20.84 14.26 10.99
CA SER A 182 -20.98 12.89 10.49
C SER A 182 -21.48 12.89 9.04
N GLY A 183 -21.20 11.79 8.33
CA GLY A 183 -21.63 11.60 6.95
C GLY A 183 -21.40 10.18 6.47
N THR A 184 -21.78 9.88 5.23
CA THR A 184 -21.54 8.58 4.58
C THR A 184 -21.13 8.80 3.12
N GLY A 185 -20.51 7.79 2.50
CA GLY A 185 -20.02 7.84 1.13
C GLY A 185 -18.52 8.11 1.01
N SER A 186 -18.00 8.12 -0.22
CA SER A 186 -16.56 8.28 -0.48
C SER A 186 -16.02 9.67 -0.13
N THR A 187 -16.90 10.67 -0.01
CA THR A 187 -16.53 12.06 0.30
C THR A 187 -17.27 12.58 1.53
N PHE A 188 -16.67 13.53 2.23
CA PHE A 188 -17.24 14.20 3.40
C PHE A 188 -16.90 15.68 3.37
N SER A 189 -17.91 16.54 3.49
CA SER A 189 -17.73 17.99 3.52
C SER A 189 -18.17 18.56 4.88
N THR A 190 -17.31 19.42 5.43
CA THR A 190 -17.58 20.15 6.67
C THR A 190 -16.93 21.54 6.62
N ALA A 191 -17.34 22.41 7.53
CA ALA A 191 -16.73 23.72 7.71
C ALA A 191 -16.48 24.00 9.19
N TRP A 192 -15.56 24.91 9.47
CA TRP A 192 -15.40 25.42 10.82
C TRP A 192 -16.63 26.24 11.25
N THR A 193 -17.13 25.98 12.46
CA THR A 193 -18.34 26.63 13.01
C THR A 193 -18.21 28.15 13.20
N GLY A 194 -16.99 28.69 13.12
CA GLY A 194 -16.72 30.11 13.42
C GLY A 194 -16.47 30.38 14.91
N GLY A 195 -16.28 31.64 15.24
CA GLY A 195 -16.14 32.13 16.62
C GLY A 195 -14.71 31.98 17.19
N LEU A 196 -14.62 31.92 18.52
CA LEU A 196 -13.35 31.91 19.23
C LEU A 196 -12.72 30.52 19.41
N ARG A 197 -13.51 29.46 19.22
CA ARG A 197 -13.03 28.09 19.37
C ARG A 197 -12.36 27.64 18.08
N LYS A 198 -11.08 27.40 18.13
CA LYS A 198 -10.26 26.90 17.02
C LYS A 198 -9.16 26.00 17.58
N GLY A 199 -8.67 25.09 16.78
CA GLY A 199 -7.63 24.16 17.18
C GLY A 199 -7.56 22.91 16.33
N VAL A 200 -6.79 21.94 16.81
CA VAL A 200 -6.63 20.65 16.13
C VAL A 200 -7.90 19.84 16.28
N GLY A 201 -8.41 19.37 15.14
CA GLY A 201 -9.48 18.40 15.04
C GLY A 201 -9.04 17.17 14.27
N THR A 202 -9.90 16.15 14.27
CA THR A 202 -9.66 14.90 13.55
C THR A 202 -10.86 14.60 12.66
N ILE A 203 -10.59 14.34 11.41
CA ILE A 203 -11.56 13.75 10.46
C ILE A 203 -11.27 12.25 10.41
N THR A 204 -12.29 11.46 10.67
CA THR A 204 -12.20 9.99 10.66
C THR A 204 -13.13 9.43 9.60
N ALA A 205 -12.59 8.60 8.72
CA ALA A 205 -13.36 7.72 7.84
C ALA A 205 -13.34 6.31 8.42
N THR A 206 -14.50 5.78 8.77
CA THR A 206 -14.67 4.40 9.20
C THR A 206 -15.09 3.58 7.98
N LEU A 207 -14.25 2.65 7.59
CA LEU A 207 -14.44 1.74 6.47
C LEU A 207 -14.97 0.42 7.00
N VAL A 208 -16.11 -0.01 6.44
CA VAL A 208 -16.76 -1.27 6.83
C VAL A 208 -16.73 -2.20 5.63
N THR A 209 -16.07 -3.33 5.80
CA THR A 209 -16.06 -4.46 4.86
C THR A 209 -17.07 -5.52 5.32
N THR A 210 -17.15 -6.61 4.60
CA THR A 210 -18.02 -7.74 4.96
C THR A 210 -17.64 -8.43 6.27
N CYS A 211 -16.41 -8.27 6.76
CA CYS A 211 -15.92 -8.98 7.93
C CYS A 211 -15.05 -8.15 8.89
N ASP A 212 -14.76 -6.90 8.55
CA ASP A 212 -13.92 -6.06 9.41
C ASP A 212 -14.31 -4.57 9.30
N THR A 213 -13.89 -3.81 10.29
CA THR A 213 -14.09 -2.37 10.36
C THR A 213 -12.80 -1.69 10.78
N PHE A 214 -12.33 -0.71 10.03
CA PHE A 214 -11.11 0.02 10.34
C PHE A 214 -11.25 1.52 10.09
N ASN A 215 -10.48 2.30 10.82
CA ASN A 215 -10.54 3.76 10.81
C ASN A 215 -9.29 4.34 10.11
N LEU A 216 -9.55 5.27 9.21
CA LEU A 216 -8.54 6.16 8.65
C LEU A 216 -8.73 7.55 9.25
N THR A 217 -7.66 8.19 9.69
CA THR A 217 -7.76 9.49 10.36
C THR A 217 -6.88 10.52 9.67
N LYS A 218 -7.37 11.76 9.65
CA LYS A 218 -6.60 12.93 9.24
C LYS A 218 -6.73 14.02 10.29
N SER A 219 -5.58 14.48 10.79
CA SER A 219 -5.52 15.64 11.67
C SER A 219 -5.65 16.92 10.83
N VAL A 220 -6.47 17.86 11.28
CA VAL A 220 -6.72 19.14 10.63
C VAL A 220 -6.74 20.27 11.64
N TRP A 221 -6.40 21.48 11.20
CA TRP A 221 -6.63 22.68 11.99
C TRP A 221 -8.01 23.25 11.63
N ALA A 222 -8.91 23.38 12.59
CA ALA A 222 -10.21 24.01 12.42
C ALA A 222 -10.14 25.48 12.85
N GLY A 223 -10.44 26.38 11.93
CA GLY A 223 -10.44 27.82 12.15
C GLY A 223 -9.34 28.56 11.41
N THR A 224 -9.36 29.90 11.50
CA THR A 224 -8.27 30.73 11.01
C THR A 224 -7.04 30.51 11.88
N PRO A 225 -5.86 30.21 11.30
CA PRO A 225 -4.62 30.17 12.07
C PRO A 225 -4.40 31.48 12.82
N THR A 226 -3.97 31.40 14.07
CA THR A 226 -3.49 32.62 14.78
C THR A 226 -2.12 32.96 14.24
N SER A 227 -1.90 34.21 13.86
CA SER A 227 -0.64 34.70 13.30
C SER A 227 0.56 34.21 14.11
N PRO A 228 1.47 33.44 13.50
CA PRO A 228 2.81 33.27 14.07
C PRO A 228 3.66 34.49 13.78
N THR A 229 4.69 34.71 14.57
CA THR A 229 5.59 35.86 14.44
C THR A 229 6.51 35.80 13.22
N ALA A 230 6.54 34.69 12.49
CA ALA A 230 7.25 34.54 11.22
C ALA A 230 6.49 33.56 10.31
N ILE A 231 6.36 33.89 9.03
CA ILE A 231 5.61 33.14 8.03
C ILE A 231 6.47 32.97 6.78
N THR A 232 6.66 31.76 6.30
CA THR A 232 7.27 31.46 5.02
C THR A 232 6.21 30.85 4.10
N LEU A 233 5.99 31.44 2.93
CA LEU A 233 4.94 31.03 1.99
C LEU A 233 5.32 29.73 1.25
N LEU A 234 4.49 28.68 1.34
CA LEU A 234 4.50 27.56 0.43
C LEU A 234 3.26 27.64 -0.47
N PRO A 235 3.36 27.51 -1.76
CA PRO A 235 2.19 27.53 -2.64
C PRO A 235 1.41 26.22 -2.47
N GLU A 236 0.09 26.31 -2.50
CA GLU A 236 -0.89 25.31 -2.89
C GLU A 236 -1.78 24.57 -1.87
N ASP A 237 -1.62 24.69 -0.56
CA ASP A 237 -2.53 23.96 0.35
C ASP A 237 -3.48 24.88 1.13
N GLY A 238 -4.64 25.16 0.52
CA GLY A 238 -5.90 25.56 1.17
C GLY A 238 -5.81 26.50 2.36
N VAL A 239 -5.25 27.72 2.18
CA VAL A 239 -5.22 28.73 3.24
C VAL A 239 -6.56 29.47 3.29
N CYS A 240 -7.14 29.61 4.50
CA CYS A 240 -8.32 30.43 4.70
C CYS A 240 -8.04 31.91 4.33
N ARG A 241 -8.69 32.41 3.32
CA ARG A 241 -8.60 33.82 2.91
C ARG A 241 -9.49 34.68 3.79
N GLY A 242 -8.90 35.46 4.70
CA GLY A 242 -9.55 36.64 5.22
C GLY A 242 -9.31 37.83 4.28
N PRO A 243 -10.08 38.92 4.38
CA PRO A 243 -9.92 40.07 3.51
C PRO A 243 -8.62 40.80 3.83
N ALA A 244 -7.49 40.38 3.32
CA ALA A 244 -6.23 41.10 3.20
C ALA A 244 -4.93 40.44 3.72
N TYR A 245 -4.90 39.18 4.20
CA TYR A 245 -3.62 38.60 4.64
C TYR A 245 -3.47 37.14 4.22
N TYR A 246 -2.35 36.82 3.57
CA TYR A 246 -1.90 35.47 3.28
C TYR A 246 -0.97 35.05 4.40
N TYR A 247 -1.26 33.92 5.03
CA TYR A 247 -0.39 33.37 6.06
C TYR A 247 0.07 31.98 5.66
N GLN A 248 1.36 31.78 5.77
CA GLN A 248 2.00 30.51 5.63
C GLN A 248 2.68 30.15 6.95
N VAL A 249 2.40 29.01 7.51
CA VAL A 249 3.09 28.50 8.71
C VAL A 249 4.09 27.44 8.30
N GLY A 250 5.36 27.82 8.21
CA GLY A 250 6.47 26.87 8.15
C GLY A 250 6.92 26.55 9.58
N LEU A 251 6.80 25.31 10.02
CA LEU A 251 7.52 24.85 11.20
C LEU A 251 8.99 24.69 10.82
N LEU A 252 9.82 25.65 11.23
CA LEU A 252 11.26 25.47 11.21
C LEU A 252 11.62 24.47 12.32
N HIS A 253 11.85 23.21 11.94
CA HIS A 253 12.66 22.33 12.77
C HIS A 253 14.11 22.80 12.65
N PRO A 254 14.79 23.15 13.74
CA PRO A 254 16.22 23.37 13.68
C PRO A 254 16.89 22.02 13.45
N TYR A 255 17.41 21.80 12.24
CA TYR A 255 18.39 20.75 12.02
C TYR A 255 19.65 21.09 12.80
N PRO A 256 20.19 20.17 13.62
CA PRO A 256 21.50 20.37 14.19
C PRO A 256 22.52 20.41 13.03
N SER A 257 23.22 21.53 12.91
CA SER A 257 24.36 21.66 12.02
C SER A 257 25.43 20.67 12.46
N TYR A 258 25.71 19.67 11.63
CA TYR A 258 26.93 18.89 11.77
C TYR A 258 28.09 19.77 11.35
N VAL A 259 28.90 20.15 12.32
CA VAL A 259 30.24 20.74 12.09
C VAL A 259 31.16 19.55 11.81
N SER A 260 31.64 19.43 10.57
CA SER A 260 32.76 18.55 10.23
C SER A 260 34.06 19.15 10.76
N SER A 261 34.73 18.45 11.63
CA SER A 261 36.16 18.62 11.92
C SER A 261 36.94 17.59 11.15
#